data_1d9e37295d7b94ccc40eabfcfec6536d
#
_entry.id   1d9e37295d7b94ccc40eabfcfec6536d
#
_cell.length_a   1.000
_cell.length_b   1.000
_cell.length_c   1.000
_cell.angle_alpha   90.00
_cell.angle_beta   90.00
_cell.angle_gamma   90.00
#
_symmetry.space_group_name_H-M   'P 1'
#
loop_
_entity.id
_entity.type
_entity.pdbx_description
1 polymer ?
#
loop_
_entity_poly.entity_id
_entity_poly.type
_entity_poly.pdbx_seq_one_letter_code
_entity_poly.pdbx_strand_id
1 'polypeptide(L)'
;MNSKSFFVKSYGCQMNVYDSEKIASILENKGMIKKEEIKNADVVIFNTCNIRDKAAHKVYSDIGRVTKLNKNKTIAIVGCVAQAENSEMFNKNSNIDIVLGPQSYHLLPKMIYDSEQNKTKLINTDFIINEKFDYITEEKDSKGVSSAITIQEGCDKFCSFCVVPFTRGPEYSRYFNDIKLEAESVSIRGASEIILLGQNVNAYNYFYRGKN
;
A
#
# COMPACT_ATOMS: atom_id res chain seq x y z
N MET A 1 19.31 16.56 11.14
CA MET A 1 17.85 16.58 10.80
C MET A 1 17.22 15.42 11.56
N ASN A 2 16.19 15.66 12.38
CA ASN A 2 15.50 14.55 13.04
C ASN A 2 14.85 13.68 11.98
N SER A 3 15.17 12.38 12.00
CA SER A 3 14.56 11.41 11.08
C SER A 3 13.06 11.38 11.33
N LYS A 4 12.27 11.60 10.28
CA LYS A 4 10.83 11.62 10.35
C LYS A 4 10.28 10.25 10.69
N SER A 5 9.23 10.20 11.50
CA SER A 5 8.62 8.94 11.93
C SER A 5 7.28 8.70 11.26
N PHE A 6 6.94 7.42 11.03
CA PHE A 6 5.67 7.03 10.43
C PHE A 6 5.03 5.84 11.14
N PHE A 7 3.72 5.73 10.98
CA PHE A 7 2.92 4.59 11.42
C PHE A 7 2.02 4.14 10.27
N VAL A 8 1.96 2.83 10.02
CA VAL A 8 1.07 2.25 9.00
C VAL A 8 0.00 1.41 9.69
N LYS A 9 -1.26 1.68 9.38
CA LYS A 9 -2.39 0.88 9.80
C LYS A 9 -3.06 0.23 8.60
N SER A 10 -3.04 -1.10 8.55
CA SER A 10 -3.70 -1.88 7.50
C SER A 10 -5.15 -2.21 7.86
N TYR A 11 -6.04 -2.09 6.89
CA TYR A 11 -7.44 -2.53 6.96
C TYR A 11 -7.72 -3.49 5.82
N GLY A 12 -8.13 -4.72 6.11
CA GLY A 12 -8.66 -5.59 5.07
C GLY A 12 -8.00 -6.95 4.91
N CYS A 13 -7.55 -7.27 3.69
CA CYS A 13 -7.08 -8.60 3.30
C CYS A 13 -5.55 -8.75 3.46
N GLN A 14 -5.05 -9.98 3.25
CA GLN A 14 -3.61 -10.26 3.28
C GLN A 14 -2.81 -9.43 2.27
N MET A 15 -3.38 -9.11 1.10
CA MET A 15 -2.73 -8.25 0.14
C MET A 15 -2.51 -6.83 0.69
N ASN A 16 -3.42 -6.30 1.52
CA ASN A 16 -3.18 -5.02 2.21
C ASN A 16 -2.11 -5.14 3.30
N VAL A 17 -1.96 -6.29 3.93
CA VAL A 17 -0.85 -6.53 4.87
C VAL A 17 0.47 -6.49 4.11
N TYR A 18 0.60 -7.26 3.04
CA TYR A 18 1.76 -7.23 2.14
C TYR A 18 2.06 -5.81 1.63
N ASP A 19 1.05 -5.09 1.12
CA ASP A 19 1.21 -3.70 0.68
C ASP A 19 1.72 -2.79 1.82
N SER A 20 1.24 -2.99 3.06
CA SER A 20 1.68 -2.20 4.22
C SER A 20 3.13 -2.46 4.60
N GLU A 21 3.61 -3.69 4.46
CA GLU A 21 5.02 -4.05 4.65
C GLU A 21 5.89 -3.41 3.58
N LYS A 22 5.45 -3.43 2.31
CA LYS A 22 6.16 -2.73 1.21
C LYS A 22 6.19 -1.21 1.40
N ILE A 23 5.09 -0.59 1.81
CA ILE A 23 5.05 0.83 2.15
C ILE A 23 6.05 1.15 3.27
N ALA A 24 6.10 0.32 4.31
CA ALA A 24 7.06 0.50 5.40
C ALA A 24 8.51 0.41 4.89
N SER A 25 8.84 -0.60 4.10
CA SER A 25 10.17 -0.77 3.50
C SER A 25 10.57 0.43 2.62
N ILE A 26 9.67 0.93 1.78
CA ILE A 26 9.91 2.12 0.94
C ILE A 26 10.26 3.34 1.80
N LEU A 27 9.53 3.57 2.89
CA LEU A 27 9.74 4.73 3.78
C LEU A 27 11.03 4.58 4.61
N GLU A 28 11.31 3.38 5.13
CA GLU A 28 12.54 3.08 5.88
C GLU A 28 13.79 3.23 5.02
N ASN A 29 13.72 2.84 3.74
CA ASN A 29 14.82 3.06 2.79
C ASN A 29 15.07 4.54 2.47
N LYS A 30 14.08 5.40 2.71
CA LYS A 30 14.24 6.87 2.65
C LYS A 30 14.64 7.49 3.99
N GLY A 31 15.00 6.67 4.99
CA GLY A 31 15.48 7.11 6.30
C GLY A 31 14.39 7.49 7.29
N MET A 32 13.13 7.17 7.03
CA MET A 32 12.04 7.36 7.98
C MET A 32 12.03 6.23 9.03
N ILE A 33 11.53 6.52 10.24
CA ILE A 33 11.51 5.58 11.36
C ILE A 33 10.09 5.08 11.59
N LYS A 34 9.88 3.76 11.45
CA LYS A 34 8.61 3.12 11.78
C LYS A 34 8.32 3.19 13.29
N LYS A 35 7.08 3.48 13.64
CA LYS A 35 6.58 3.49 15.03
C LYS A 35 5.46 2.47 15.20
N GLU A 36 5.40 1.88 16.39
CA GLU A 36 4.36 0.91 16.75
C GLU A 36 3.06 1.59 17.22
N GLU A 37 3.12 2.87 17.58
CA GLU A 37 1.98 3.62 18.09
C GLU A 37 1.74 4.90 17.28
N ILE A 38 0.47 5.16 16.95
CA ILE A 38 0.03 6.37 16.22
C ILE A 38 0.47 7.65 16.90
N LYS A 39 0.44 7.71 18.23
CA LYS A 39 0.78 8.92 18.99
C LYS A 39 2.22 9.38 18.75
N ASN A 40 3.13 8.44 18.49
CA ASN A 40 4.57 8.66 18.36
C ASN A 40 5.03 8.90 16.91
N ALA A 41 4.12 8.89 15.93
CA ALA A 41 4.42 9.07 14.51
C ALA A 41 4.10 10.51 14.06
N ASP A 42 4.92 11.05 13.18
CA ASP A 42 4.69 12.33 12.48
C ASP A 42 3.73 12.14 11.30
N VAL A 43 3.85 11.00 10.61
CA VAL A 43 3.04 10.62 9.46
C VAL A 43 2.21 9.39 9.81
N VAL A 44 0.90 9.45 9.57
CA VAL A 44 -0.01 8.31 9.77
C VAL A 44 -0.57 7.86 8.43
N ILE A 45 -0.33 6.61 8.09
CA ILE A 45 -0.73 6.01 6.82
C ILE A 45 -1.82 4.97 7.08
N PHE A 46 -2.98 5.16 6.47
CA PHE A 46 -4.08 4.22 6.50
C PHE A 46 -4.15 3.46 5.17
N ASN A 47 -3.74 2.20 5.17
CA ASN A 47 -3.85 1.33 4.00
C ASN A 47 -5.22 0.65 3.99
N THR A 48 -6.03 0.98 3.00
CA THR A 48 -7.47 0.76 2.98
C THR A 48 -7.89 -0.34 2.01
N CYS A 49 -8.98 -1.04 2.35
CA CYS A 49 -9.57 -2.11 1.55
C CYS A 49 -11.03 -1.78 1.21
N ASN A 50 -11.42 -1.99 -0.02
CA ASN A 50 -12.78 -1.73 -0.50
C ASN A 50 -13.71 -2.98 -0.49
N ILE A 51 -13.19 -4.15 -0.10
CA ILE A 51 -13.97 -5.40 -0.07
C ILE A 51 -14.90 -5.47 1.15
N ARG A 52 -14.64 -4.65 2.17
CA ARG A 52 -15.41 -4.65 3.42
C ARG A 52 -15.91 -3.25 3.72
N ASP A 53 -17.21 -3.00 3.58
CA ASP A 53 -17.83 -1.69 3.88
C ASP A 53 -17.46 -1.14 5.25
N LYS A 54 -17.43 -2.02 6.27
CA LYS A 54 -17.00 -1.65 7.62
C LYS A 54 -15.56 -1.10 7.69
N ALA A 55 -14.69 -1.45 6.74
CA ALA A 55 -13.30 -0.96 6.72
C ALA A 55 -13.25 0.52 6.32
N ALA A 56 -14.02 0.94 5.31
CA ALA A 56 -14.09 2.33 4.87
C ALA A 56 -14.62 3.25 6.00
N HIS A 57 -15.73 2.87 6.66
CA HIS A 57 -16.26 3.65 7.80
C HIS A 57 -15.28 3.75 8.97
N LYS A 58 -14.52 2.68 9.25
CA LYS A 58 -13.54 2.66 10.33
C LYS A 58 -12.38 3.62 10.07
N VAL A 59 -11.95 3.76 8.82
CA VAL A 59 -10.88 4.71 8.43
C VAL A 59 -11.25 6.13 8.85
N TYR A 60 -12.44 6.63 8.48
CA TYR A 60 -12.85 7.98 8.83
C TYR A 60 -12.97 8.21 10.34
N SER A 61 -13.43 7.20 11.09
CA SER A 61 -13.46 7.26 12.55
C SER A 61 -12.05 7.35 13.14
N ASP A 62 -11.09 6.59 12.60
CA ASP A 62 -9.71 6.60 13.07
C ASP A 62 -8.98 7.91 12.70
N ILE A 63 -9.24 8.49 11.52
CA ILE A 63 -8.75 9.85 11.17
C ILE A 63 -9.19 10.87 12.22
N GLY A 64 -10.47 10.86 12.60
CA GLY A 64 -10.98 11.74 13.63
C GLY A 64 -10.30 11.57 14.99
N ARG A 65 -9.90 10.35 15.36
CA ARG A 65 -9.12 10.09 16.58
C ARG A 65 -7.70 10.62 16.47
N VAL A 66 -7.04 10.41 15.34
CA VAL A 66 -5.67 10.91 15.10
C VAL A 66 -5.61 12.41 15.16
N THR A 67 -6.55 13.09 14.52
CA THR A 67 -6.63 14.57 14.50
C THR A 67 -6.86 15.15 15.89
N LYS A 68 -7.62 14.45 16.75
CA LYS A 68 -7.79 14.85 18.16
C LYS A 68 -6.51 14.70 18.98
N LEU A 69 -5.66 13.70 18.65
CA LEU A 69 -4.38 13.50 19.35
C LEU A 69 -3.35 14.57 18.97
N ASN A 70 -3.24 14.91 17.70
CA ASN A 70 -2.34 15.95 17.21
C ASN A 70 -2.77 16.40 15.80
N LYS A 71 -3.07 17.69 15.67
CA LYS A 71 -3.48 18.31 14.40
C LYS A 71 -2.34 18.50 13.39
N ASN A 72 -1.09 18.36 13.82
CA ASN A 72 0.08 18.60 12.97
C ASN A 72 0.62 17.31 12.30
N LYS A 73 -0.08 16.18 12.45
CA LYS A 73 0.32 14.93 11.77
C LYS A 73 -0.11 14.96 10.32
N THR A 74 0.78 14.51 9.44
CA THR A 74 0.43 14.25 8.04
C THR A 74 -0.38 12.96 7.95
N ILE A 75 -1.56 13.02 7.34
CA ILE A 75 -2.47 11.87 7.19
C ILE A 75 -2.52 11.45 5.72
N ALA A 76 -2.05 10.24 5.43
CA ALA A 76 -2.11 9.63 4.12
C ALA A 76 -3.12 8.47 4.10
N ILE A 77 -4.04 8.50 3.14
CA ILE A 77 -4.94 7.38 2.85
C ILE A 77 -4.47 6.70 1.58
N VAL A 78 -4.21 5.41 1.68
CA VAL A 78 -3.67 4.64 0.55
C VAL A 78 -4.51 3.37 0.28
N GLY A 79 -4.33 2.76 -0.88
CA GLY A 79 -4.96 1.49 -1.23
C GLY A 79 -6.31 1.60 -1.94
N CYS A 80 -7.14 0.55 -1.86
CA CYS A 80 -8.32 0.39 -2.72
C CYS A 80 -9.43 1.43 -2.48
N VAL A 81 -9.67 1.87 -1.22
CA VAL A 81 -10.66 2.93 -0.96
C VAL A 81 -10.13 4.28 -1.45
N ALA A 82 -8.84 4.56 -1.28
CA ALA A 82 -8.21 5.75 -1.83
C ALA A 82 -8.36 5.83 -3.36
N GLN A 83 -8.18 4.70 -4.04
CA GLN A 83 -8.40 4.59 -5.48
C GLN A 83 -9.85 4.84 -5.86
N ALA A 84 -10.81 4.24 -5.15
CA ALA A 84 -12.23 4.30 -5.49
C ALA A 84 -12.85 5.68 -5.21
N GLU A 85 -12.52 6.27 -4.06
CA GLU A 85 -13.11 7.55 -3.63
C GLU A 85 -12.34 8.77 -4.16
N ASN A 86 -11.06 8.60 -4.51
CA ASN A 86 -10.25 9.61 -5.17
C ASN A 86 -10.30 10.98 -4.42
N SER A 87 -10.44 12.08 -5.14
CA SER A 87 -10.49 13.45 -4.58
C SER A 87 -11.67 13.70 -3.62
N GLU A 88 -12.74 12.91 -3.72
CA GLU A 88 -13.89 13.03 -2.81
C GLU A 88 -13.53 12.80 -1.34
N MET A 89 -12.46 12.06 -1.08
CA MET A 89 -11.97 11.86 0.29
C MET A 89 -11.63 13.17 1.00
N PHE A 90 -11.10 14.15 0.28
CA PHE A 90 -10.79 15.47 0.84
C PHE A 90 -12.04 16.26 1.24
N ASN A 91 -13.16 16.05 0.50
CA ASN A 91 -14.45 16.66 0.83
C ASN A 91 -15.08 16.02 2.07
N LYS A 92 -14.92 14.69 2.19
CA LYS A 92 -15.42 13.93 3.35
C LYS A 92 -14.64 14.23 4.63
N ASN A 93 -13.34 14.51 4.53
CA ASN A 93 -12.52 14.85 5.68
C ASN A 93 -11.35 15.76 5.30
N SER A 94 -11.41 17.01 5.78
CA SER A 94 -10.41 18.03 5.49
C SER A 94 -9.02 17.79 6.10
N ASN A 95 -8.89 16.84 7.04
CA ASN A 95 -7.61 16.49 7.67
C ASN A 95 -6.80 15.45 6.88
N ILE A 96 -7.30 14.99 5.74
CA ILE A 96 -6.53 14.13 4.84
C ILE A 96 -5.62 15.01 4.00
N ASP A 97 -4.33 14.68 3.99
CA ASP A 97 -3.30 15.42 3.25
C ASP A 97 -2.94 14.71 1.94
N ILE A 98 -2.92 13.37 1.94
CA ILE A 98 -2.48 12.55 0.81
C ILE A 98 -3.50 11.45 0.53
N VAL A 99 -3.87 11.30 -0.76
CA VAL A 99 -4.67 10.19 -1.27
C VAL A 99 -3.86 9.48 -2.35
N LEU A 100 -3.64 8.15 -2.19
CA LEU A 100 -2.75 7.40 -3.05
C LEU A 100 -3.31 6.04 -3.42
N GLY A 101 -3.42 5.77 -4.71
CA GLY A 101 -3.84 4.48 -5.24
C GLY A 101 -2.81 3.36 -4.99
N PRO A 102 -3.23 2.08 -5.12
CA PRO A 102 -2.37 0.94 -4.79
C PRO A 102 -1.20 0.75 -5.76
N GLN A 103 -1.24 1.35 -6.94
CA GLN A 103 -0.17 1.23 -7.94
C GLN A 103 0.97 2.25 -7.76
N SER A 104 0.80 3.23 -6.85
CA SER A 104 1.67 4.40 -6.78
C SER A 104 2.43 4.53 -5.45
N TYR A 105 2.56 3.46 -4.66
CA TYR A 105 3.21 3.52 -3.33
C TYR A 105 4.64 4.05 -3.35
N HIS A 106 5.37 3.86 -4.44
CA HIS A 106 6.72 4.39 -4.64
C HIS A 106 6.78 5.93 -4.59
N LEU A 107 5.66 6.61 -4.90
CA LEU A 107 5.57 8.07 -4.85
C LEU A 107 5.35 8.61 -3.42
N LEU A 108 4.94 7.77 -2.48
CA LEU A 108 4.54 8.19 -1.13
C LEU A 108 5.61 9.02 -0.40
N PRO A 109 6.90 8.66 -0.41
CA PRO A 109 7.94 9.47 0.26
C PRO A 109 8.02 10.90 -0.28
N LYS A 110 7.94 11.05 -1.61
CA LYS A 110 7.95 12.36 -2.26
C LYS A 110 6.68 13.16 -1.92
N MET A 111 5.52 12.51 -1.98
CA MET A 111 4.25 13.17 -1.67
C MET A 111 4.19 13.64 -0.21
N ILE A 112 4.74 12.87 0.73
CA ILE A 112 4.86 13.30 2.14
C ILE A 112 5.70 14.57 2.22
N TYR A 113 6.88 14.57 1.60
CA TYR A 113 7.75 15.74 1.59
C TYR A 113 7.07 16.97 0.97
N ASP A 114 6.50 16.83 -0.23
CA ASP A 114 5.89 17.93 -0.99
C ASP A 114 4.64 18.48 -0.27
N SER A 115 3.81 17.62 0.31
CA SER A 115 2.61 18.02 1.06
C SER A 115 2.96 18.89 2.27
N GLU A 116 4.02 18.53 2.99
CA GLU A 116 4.45 19.27 4.17
C GLU A 116 5.13 20.60 3.86
N GLN A 117 5.99 20.63 2.81
CA GLN A 117 6.67 21.85 2.39
C GLN A 117 5.67 22.89 1.86
N ASN A 118 4.73 22.44 1.03
CA ASN A 118 3.81 23.34 0.34
C ASN A 118 2.48 23.51 1.07
N LYS A 119 2.24 22.73 2.14
CA LYS A 119 0.95 22.66 2.86
C LYS A 119 -0.23 22.40 1.90
N THR A 120 -0.02 21.56 0.90
CA THR A 120 -0.99 21.22 -0.14
C THR A 120 -1.46 19.79 0.00
N LYS A 121 -2.70 19.56 -0.38
CA LYS A 121 -3.27 18.21 -0.50
C LYS A 121 -2.81 17.58 -1.80
N LEU A 122 -2.36 16.34 -1.75
CA LEU A 122 -1.82 15.65 -2.91
C LEU A 122 -2.61 14.36 -3.18
N ILE A 123 -2.81 14.08 -4.45
CA ILE A 123 -3.48 12.88 -4.90
C ILE A 123 -2.76 12.25 -6.09
N ASN A 124 -2.64 10.93 -6.08
CA ASN A 124 -2.28 10.15 -7.25
C ASN A 124 -3.01 8.81 -7.23
N THR A 125 -3.87 8.60 -8.21
CA THR A 125 -4.65 7.37 -8.41
C THR A 125 -4.49 6.83 -9.82
N ASP A 126 -3.35 7.12 -10.47
CA ASP A 126 -3.04 6.65 -11.81
C ASP A 126 -2.70 5.16 -11.79
N PHE A 127 -3.11 4.44 -12.83
CA PHE A 127 -2.76 3.03 -13.03
C PHE A 127 -1.44 2.88 -13.79
N ILE A 128 -0.32 3.13 -13.12
CA ILE A 128 1.04 2.91 -13.68
C ILE A 128 1.51 1.52 -13.25
N ILE A 129 1.14 0.50 -14.01
CA ILE A 129 1.28 -0.91 -13.62
C ILE A 129 2.74 -1.37 -13.52
N ASN A 130 3.63 -0.85 -14.35
CA ASN A 130 4.99 -1.38 -14.49
C ASN A 130 5.94 -0.93 -13.39
N GLU A 131 5.65 0.17 -12.68
CA GLU A 131 6.59 0.77 -11.73
C GLU A 131 6.45 0.24 -10.30
N LYS A 132 5.25 -0.23 -9.91
CA LYS A 132 5.01 -0.66 -8.53
C LYS A 132 5.98 -1.73 -8.05
N PHE A 133 6.22 -2.74 -8.88
CA PHE A 133 7.04 -3.89 -8.51
C PHE A 133 8.54 -3.65 -8.71
N ASP A 134 8.93 -2.70 -9.56
CA ASP A 134 10.33 -2.32 -9.77
C ASP A 134 10.94 -1.62 -8.54
N TYR A 135 10.11 -1.02 -7.70
CA TYR A 135 10.52 -0.35 -6.44
C TYR A 135 10.37 -1.23 -5.19
N ILE A 136 10.03 -2.51 -5.34
CA ILE A 136 9.98 -3.43 -4.22
C ILE A 136 11.41 -3.76 -3.82
N THR A 137 11.93 -3.03 -2.86
CA THR A 137 13.19 -3.31 -2.19
C THR A 137 13.02 -4.47 -1.19
N GLU A 138 14.12 -5.17 -0.91
CA GLU A 138 14.14 -6.25 0.07
C GLU A 138 13.61 -5.78 1.43
N GLU A 139 12.71 -6.54 2.01
CA GLU A 139 12.19 -6.28 3.35
C GLU A 139 13.29 -6.51 4.39
N LYS A 140 13.46 -5.55 5.30
CA LYS A 140 14.48 -5.68 6.36
C LYS A 140 14.07 -6.62 7.49
N ASP A 141 12.76 -6.83 7.74
CA ASP A 141 12.29 -7.51 8.96
C ASP A 141 10.98 -8.31 8.77
N SER A 142 10.97 -9.37 7.97
CA SER A 142 9.89 -10.36 8.10
C SER A 142 10.25 -11.36 9.20
N LYS A 143 9.70 -11.18 10.39
CA LYS A 143 9.87 -12.09 11.55
C LYS A 143 8.66 -13.00 11.69
N GLY A 144 8.37 -13.83 10.71
CA GLY A 144 7.22 -14.74 10.78
C GLY A 144 7.53 -16.10 10.21
N VAL A 145 6.85 -17.13 10.75
CA VAL A 145 6.88 -18.49 10.19
C VAL A 145 6.23 -18.53 8.80
N SER A 146 5.26 -17.62 8.54
CA SER A 146 4.54 -17.51 7.28
C SER A 146 4.79 -16.13 6.65
N SER A 147 5.09 -16.08 5.36
CA SER A 147 5.29 -14.86 4.58
C SER A 147 4.38 -14.86 3.35
N ALA A 148 3.82 -13.70 3.01
CA ALA A 148 2.96 -13.54 1.83
C ALA A 148 3.74 -12.87 0.70
N ILE A 149 3.57 -13.34 -0.53
CA ILE A 149 4.19 -12.78 -1.74
C ILE A 149 3.10 -12.54 -2.77
N THR A 150 2.95 -11.30 -3.22
CA THR A 150 2.04 -10.98 -4.32
C THR A 150 2.69 -11.42 -5.64
N ILE A 151 2.04 -12.32 -6.36
CA ILE A 151 2.49 -12.82 -7.67
C ILE A 151 1.69 -12.23 -8.83
N GLN A 152 0.46 -11.79 -8.54
CA GLN A 152 -0.46 -11.26 -9.54
C GLN A 152 -1.34 -10.16 -8.91
N GLU A 153 -1.61 -9.09 -9.64
CA GLU A 153 -2.54 -8.03 -9.25
C GLU A 153 -3.50 -7.69 -10.38
N GLY A 154 -4.63 -7.08 -9.99
CA GLY A 154 -5.67 -6.69 -10.94
C GLY A 154 -6.48 -7.88 -11.44
N CYS A 155 -7.49 -7.61 -12.27
CA CYS A 155 -8.32 -8.66 -12.84
C CYS A 155 -9.12 -8.12 -14.03
N ASP A 156 -9.08 -8.82 -15.16
CA ASP A 156 -9.76 -8.44 -16.39
C ASP A 156 -11.12 -9.15 -16.59
N LYS A 157 -11.64 -9.83 -15.55
CA LYS A 157 -12.92 -10.56 -15.67
C LYS A 157 -14.17 -9.69 -15.60
N PHE A 158 -14.09 -8.49 -15.04
CA PHE A 158 -15.18 -7.53 -14.94
C PHE A 158 -16.53 -8.13 -14.46
N CYS A 159 -16.47 -9.02 -13.46
CA CYS A 159 -17.70 -9.57 -12.84
C CYS A 159 -18.56 -8.42 -12.31
N SER A 160 -19.89 -8.51 -12.47
CA SER A 160 -20.86 -7.43 -12.23
C SER A 160 -20.84 -6.85 -10.80
N PHE A 161 -20.40 -7.62 -9.82
CA PHE A 161 -20.30 -7.20 -8.41
C PHE A 161 -18.88 -6.81 -7.98
N CYS A 162 -17.89 -6.90 -8.87
CA CYS A 162 -16.49 -6.83 -8.48
C CYS A 162 -15.88 -5.45 -8.75
N VAL A 163 -15.32 -4.85 -7.72
CA VAL A 163 -14.64 -3.55 -7.79
C VAL A 163 -13.15 -3.65 -8.16
N VAL A 164 -12.58 -4.84 -8.19
CA VAL A 164 -11.14 -5.06 -8.39
C VAL A 164 -10.60 -4.39 -9.66
N PRO A 165 -11.21 -4.52 -10.85
CA PRO A 165 -10.71 -3.86 -12.06
C PRO A 165 -10.57 -2.34 -11.91
N PHE A 166 -11.43 -1.73 -11.10
CA PHE A 166 -11.46 -0.28 -10.89
C PHE A 166 -10.53 0.20 -9.75
N THR A 167 -10.12 -0.71 -8.86
CA THR A 167 -9.29 -0.35 -7.70
C THR A 167 -7.87 -0.88 -7.77
N ARG A 168 -7.65 -2.02 -8.42
CA ARG A 168 -6.34 -2.65 -8.63
C ARG A 168 -5.89 -2.60 -10.09
N GLY A 169 -6.81 -2.26 -11.02
CA GLY A 169 -6.53 -2.14 -12.44
C GLY A 169 -6.54 -3.46 -13.19
N PRO A 170 -6.02 -3.45 -14.42
CA PRO A 170 -5.93 -4.62 -15.27
C PRO A 170 -5.00 -5.68 -14.68
N GLU A 171 -5.18 -6.91 -15.13
CA GLU A 171 -4.41 -8.06 -14.67
C GLU A 171 -2.92 -7.90 -15.01
N TYR A 172 -2.09 -8.07 -14.00
CA TYR A 172 -0.64 -8.02 -14.11
C TYR A 172 -0.02 -9.19 -13.34
N SER A 173 0.77 -10.02 -14.02
CA SER A 173 1.58 -11.08 -13.41
C SER A 173 3.02 -10.60 -13.27
N ARG A 174 3.58 -10.74 -12.08
CA ARG A 174 4.98 -10.42 -11.81
C ARG A 174 5.92 -11.38 -12.53
N TYR A 175 7.12 -10.92 -12.82
CA TYR A 175 8.15 -11.75 -13.43
C TYR A 175 8.55 -12.89 -12.48
N PHE A 176 8.67 -14.11 -13.03
CA PHE A 176 8.91 -15.31 -12.23
C PHE A 176 10.20 -15.22 -11.39
N ASN A 177 11.28 -14.69 -11.99
CA ASN A 177 12.55 -14.59 -11.28
C ASN A 177 12.49 -13.63 -10.09
N ASP A 178 11.72 -12.54 -10.18
CA ASP A 178 11.55 -11.59 -9.07
C ASP A 178 10.78 -12.24 -7.91
N ILE A 179 9.74 -13.03 -8.23
CA ILE A 179 9.00 -13.81 -7.24
C ILE A 179 9.92 -14.83 -6.57
N LYS A 180 10.75 -15.52 -7.36
CA LYS A 180 11.70 -16.52 -6.86
C LYS A 180 12.72 -15.89 -5.92
N LEU A 181 13.33 -14.76 -6.30
CA LEU A 181 14.29 -14.05 -5.47
C LEU A 181 13.65 -13.56 -4.16
N GLU A 182 12.41 -13.05 -4.20
CA GLU A 182 11.68 -12.67 -3.00
C GLU A 182 11.38 -13.88 -2.11
N ALA A 183 10.99 -15.02 -2.69
CA ALA A 183 10.74 -16.27 -1.96
C ALA A 183 12.01 -16.80 -1.28
N GLU A 184 13.13 -16.79 -1.98
CA GLU A 184 14.43 -17.16 -1.42
C GLU A 184 14.82 -16.22 -0.26
N SER A 185 14.64 -14.92 -0.45
CA SER A 185 14.94 -13.90 0.58
C SER A 185 14.12 -14.10 1.85
N VAL A 186 12.79 -14.30 1.75
CA VAL A 186 11.95 -14.54 2.94
C VAL A 186 12.23 -15.89 3.60
N SER A 187 12.60 -16.92 2.84
CA SER A 187 13.00 -18.23 3.36
C SER A 187 14.30 -18.15 4.16
N ILE A 188 15.31 -17.44 3.67
CA ILE A 188 16.59 -17.21 4.37
C ILE A 188 16.33 -16.48 5.70
N ARG A 189 15.33 -15.59 5.77
CA ARG A 189 14.93 -14.88 7.00
C ARG A 189 14.09 -15.72 7.97
N GLY A 190 13.83 -17.00 7.64
CA GLY A 190 13.18 -17.96 8.54
C GLY A 190 11.71 -18.24 8.23
N ALA A 191 11.15 -17.76 7.12
CA ALA A 191 9.82 -18.17 6.71
C ALA A 191 9.81 -19.66 6.29
N SER A 192 8.94 -20.44 6.94
CA SER A 192 8.74 -21.86 6.62
C SER A 192 7.53 -22.08 5.72
N GLU A 193 6.68 -21.06 5.58
CA GLU A 193 5.50 -21.07 4.73
C GLU A 193 5.48 -19.81 3.86
N ILE A 194 5.20 -19.98 2.57
CA ILE A 194 5.04 -18.88 1.63
C ILE A 194 3.62 -18.93 1.03
N ILE A 195 2.85 -17.87 1.23
CA ILE A 195 1.49 -17.71 0.72
C ILE A 195 1.55 -16.84 -0.54
N LEU A 196 1.21 -17.42 -1.70
CA LEU A 196 1.15 -16.68 -2.95
C LEU A 196 -0.17 -15.92 -3.05
N LEU A 197 -0.11 -14.60 -3.26
CA LEU A 197 -1.27 -13.71 -3.31
C LEU A 197 -1.56 -13.24 -4.74
N GLY A 198 -2.84 -13.12 -5.06
CA GLY A 198 -3.35 -12.52 -6.30
C GLY A 198 -4.86 -12.34 -6.25
N GLN A 199 -5.42 -11.45 -7.07
CA GLN A 199 -6.87 -11.35 -7.24
C GLN A 199 -7.44 -12.55 -8.00
N ASN A 200 -6.63 -13.15 -8.85
CA ASN A 200 -6.95 -14.39 -9.57
C ASN A 200 -5.67 -15.19 -9.79
N VAL A 201 -5.20 -15.87 -8.74
CA VAL A 201 -3.91 -16.60 -8.77
C VAL A 201 -3.83 -17.60 -9.93
N ASN A 202 -4.95 -18.23 -10.31
CA ASN A 202 -5.00 -19.19 -11.43
C ASN A 202 -4.78 -18.53 -12.79
N ALA A 203 -4.88 -17.21 -12.91
CA ALA A 203 -4.58 -16.47 -14.13
C ALA A 203 -3.11 -16.02 -14.21
N TYR A 204 -2.29 -16.38 -13.22
CA TYR A 204 -0.87 -16.04 -13.26
C TYR A 204 -0.22 -16.50 -14.56
N ASN A 205 0.29 -15.55 -15.33
CA ASN A 205 0.91 -15.79 -16.63
C ASN A 205 1.98 -14.73 -16.92
N TYR A 206 3.23 -15.00 -16.57
CA TYR A 206 4.35 -14.08 -16.78
C TYR A 206 4.83 -13.98 -18.22
N PHE A 207 4.48 -14.96 -19.08
CA PHE A 207 4.87 -14.96 -20.51
C PHE A 207 4.13 -13.92 -21.36
N TYR A 208 3.04 -13.36 -20.84
CA TYR A 208 2.15 -12.49 -21.62
C TYR A 208 2.75 -11.12 -22.01
N ARG A 209 3.92 -10.73 -21.54
CA ARG A 209 4.45 -9.38 -21.74
C ARG A 209 5.78 -9.28 -22.50
N GLY A 210 6.12 -10.22 -23.36
CA GLY A 210 7.14 -10.00 -24.40
C GLY A 210 8.53 -9.57 -23.92
N LYS A 211 8.91 -9.85 -22.68
CA LYS A 211 10.30 -9.82 -22.22
C LYS A 211 10.83 -11.26 -22.28
N ASN A 212 11.46 -11.59 -23.43
CA ASN A 212 12.33 -12.76 -23.54
C ASN A 212 13.56 -12.58 -22.68
#